data_f7193806fac1b01fd61ec653e66cfbbb
#
_entry.id   f7193806fac1b01fd61ec653e66cfbbb
#
_cell.length_a   1.000
_cell.length_b   1.000
_cell.length_c   1.000
_cell.angle_alpha   90.00
_cell.angle_beta   90.00
_cell.angle_gamma   90.00
#
_symmetry.space_group_name_H-M   'P 1'
#
loop_
_entity.id
_entity.type
_entity.pdbx_description
1 polymer ?
#
loop_
_entity_poly.entity_id
_entity_poly.type
_entity_poly.pdbx_seq_one_letter_code
_entity_poly.pdbx_strand_id
1 'polypeptide(L)'
;MIALLAPGQGSQTPGMLADWLELPGAADHIARWSDISGLDLARLGTTATADEITDTAVTQPLVVAATLLANAELVNRGLLAGKQTVVAGHSVGEIAAYAIAGVISADDAVKLAAVRGAE
;
A
#
# COMPACT_ATOMS: atom_id res chain seq x y z
N MET A 1 6.56 2.14 -22.69
CA MET A 1 6.35 1.17 -21.63
C MET A 1 6.66 1.78 -20.27
N ILE A 2 5.86 1.49 -19.27
CA ILE A 2 6.04 1.96 -17.89
C ILE A 2 6.31 0.76 -17.00
N ALA A 3 7.29 0.86 -16.13
CA ALA A 3 7.54 -0.13 -15.08
C ALA A 3 7.03 0.42 -13.74
N LEU A 4 6.18 -0.36 -13.06
CA LEU A 4 5.68 -0.05 -11.73
C LEU A 4 6.39 -0.96 -10.73
N LEU A 5 7.11 -0.37 -9.79
CA LEU A 5 7.89 -1.11 -8.82
C LEU A 5 7.28 -0.96 -7.43
N ALA A 6 6.87 -2.06 -6.84
CA ALA A 6 6.28 -2.09 -5.52
C ALA A 6 7.34 -2.42 -4.46
N PRO A 7 7.59 -1.53 -3.49
CA PRO A 7 8.65 -1.73 -2.51
C PRO A 7 8.28 -2.75 -1.44
N GLY A 8 9.30 -3.29 -0.79
CA GLY A 8 9.15 -4.18 0.34
C GLY A 8 9.37 -3.51 1.68
N GLN A 9 9.50 -4.34 2.72
CA GLN A 9 9.80 -3.87 4.06
C GLN A 9 11.16 -3.17 4.08
N GLY A 10 11.22 -2.03 4.77
CA GLY A 10 12.39 -1.15 4.77
C GLY A 10 12.13 0.19 4.08
N SER A 11 11.07 0.26 3.27
CA SER A 11 10.69 1.50 2.57
C SER A 11 9.81 2.42 3.41
N GLN A 12 9.30 1.94 4.55
CA GLN A 12 8.41 2.74 5.41
C GLN A 12 9.17 3.89 6.08
N THR A 13 8.51 5.04 6.17
CA THR A 13 9.03 6.21 6.89
C THR A 13 7.90 6.85 7.70
N PRO A 14 8.23 7.48 8.86
CA PRO A 14 7.21 8.21 9.62
C PRO A 14 6.52 9.26 8.75
N GLY A 15 5.19 9.34 8.86
CA GLY A 15 4.41 10.31 8.09
C GLY A 15 4.19 9.96 6.62
N MET A 16 4.50 8.74 6.22
CA MET A 16 4.50 8.34 4.80
C MET A 16 3.13 8.46 4.10
N LEU A 17 2.02 8.45 4.85
CA LEU A 17 0.68 8.61 4.27
C LEU A 17 0.12 10.03 4.42
N ALA A 18 0.81 10.93 5.12
CA ALA A 18 0.25 12.23 5.46
C ALA A 18 -0.22 13.02 4.23
N ASP A 19 0.63 13.13 3.23
CA ASP A 19 0.29 13.86 2.00
C ASP A 19 -0.75 13.10 1.15
N TRP A 20 -0.65 11.77 1.12
CA TRP A 20 -1.59 10.93 0.36
C TRP A 20 -3.01 11.04 0.89
N LEU A 21 -3.18 11.15 2.21
CA LEU A 21 -4.51 11.23 2.82
C LEU A 21 -5.26 12.53 2.49
N GLU A 22 -4.58 13.54 1.96
CA GLU A 22 -5.19 14.77 1.49
C GLU A 22 -5.87 14.61 0.13
N LEU A 23 -5.57 13.52 -0.60
CA LEU A 23 -6.15 13.28 -1.91
C LEU A 23 -7.59 12.77 -1.81
N PRO A 24 -8.48 13.12 -2.79
CA PRO A 24 -9.86 12.64 -2.78
C PRO A 24 -9.95 11.12 -2.77
N GLY A 25 -10.75 10.58 -1.84
CA GLY A 25 -10.98 9.15 -1.72
C GLY A 25 -9.92 8.38 -0.94
N ALA A 26 -8.77 8.99 -0.65
CA ALA A 26 -7.67 8.31 0.04
C ALA A 26 -8.05 7.90 1.46
N ALA A 27 -8.70 8.80 2.21
CA ALA A 27 -9.12 8.51 3.58
C ALA A 27 -10.11 7.34 3.63
N ASP A 28 -11.02 7.23 2.67
CA ASP A 28 -11.98 6.14 2.59
C ASP A 28 -11.29 4.80 2.32
N HIS A 29 -10.32 4.78 1.41
CA HIS A 29 -9.51 3.58 1.15
C HIS A 29 -8.76 3.15 2.40
N ILE A 30 -8.11 4.07 3.08
CA ILE A 30 -7.33 3.76 4.29
C ILE A 30 -8.23 3.29 5.42
N ALA A 31 -9.42 3.87 5.59
CA ALA A 31 -10.38 3.41 6.58
C ALA A 31 -10.83 1.97 6.31
N ARG A 32 -11.12 1.64 5.05
CA ARG A 32 -11.50 0.29 4.65
C ARG A 32 -10.39 -0.72 4.90
N TRP A 33 -9.16 -0.38 4.50
CA TRP A 33 -8.01 -1.26 4.69
C TRP A 33 -7.61 -1.38 6.15
N SER A 34 -7.88 -0.36 6.96
CA SER A 34 -7.71 -0.44 8.41
C SER A 34 -8.63 -1.50 9.02
N ASP A 35 -9.88 -1.53 8.60
CA ASP A 35 -10.84 -2.54 9.05
C ASP A 35 -10.38 -3.95 8.63
N ILE A 36 -9.93 -4.10 7.39
CA ILE A 36 -9.50 -5.39 6.84
C ILE A 36 -8.25 -5.91 7.54
N SER A 37 -7.29 -5.04 7.81
CA SER A 37 -6.01 -5.42 8.43
C SER A 37 -6.07 -5.51 9.95
N GLY A 38 -7.07 -4.90 10.58
CA GLY A 38 -7.16 -4.79 12.03
C GLY A 38 -6.21 -3.75 12.62
N LEU A 39 -5.63 -2.88 11.78
CA LEU A 39 -4.68 -1.85 12.19
C LEU A 39 -5.23 -0.46 11.87
N ASP A 40 -4.88 0.53 12.69
CA ASP A 40 -5.19 1.93 12.41
C ASP A 40 -4.14 2.50 11.44
N LEU A 41 -4.32 2.24 10.15
CA LEU A 41 -3.36 2.62 9.12
C LEU A 41 -3.22 4.14 8.99
N ALA A 42 -4.29 4.89 9.25
CA ALA A 42 -4.23 6.36 9.22
C ALA A 42 -3.26 6.89 10.28
N ARG A 43 -3.36 6.41 11.51
CA ARG A 43 -2.44 6.79 12.57
C ARG A 43 -1.02 6.29 12.29
N LEU A 44 -0.89 5.03 11.89
CA LEU A 44 0.41 4.42 11.63
C LEU A 44 1.14 5.12 10.49
N GLY A 45 0.42 5.64 9.52
CA GLY A 45 1.01 6.34 8.38
C GLY A 45 1.21 7.83 8.57
N THR A 46 0.80 8.40 9.72
CA THR A 46 0.90 9.84 9.96
C THR A 46 1.69 10.18 11.22
N THR A 47 1.24 9.72 12.38
CA THR A 47 1.80 10.15 13.68
C THR A 47 2.61 9.09 14.42
N ALA A 48 2.59 7.85 13.95
CA ALA A 48 3.37 6.77 14.58
C ALA A 48 4.87 7.02 14.47
N THR A 49 5.61 6.54 15.45
CA THR A 49 7.07 6.65 15.47
C THR A 49 7.73 5.66 14.50
N ALA A 50 9.00 5.90 14.17
CA ALA A 50 9.78 4.98 13.35
C ALA A 50 9.82 3.58 13.96
N ASP A 51 9.98 3.47 15.28
CA ASP A 51 10.03 2.18 15.97
C ASP A 51 8.72 1.41 15.82
N GLU A 52 7.59 2.10 15.93
CA GLU A 52 6.27 1.49 15.84
C GLU A 52 6.02 0.85 14.47
N ILE A 53 6.45 1.51 13.41
CA ILE A 53 6.25 1.03 12.04
C ILE A 53 7.35 0.07 11.55
N THR A 54 8.31 -0.26 12.39
CA THR A 54 9.35 -1.25 12.09
C THR A 54 8.87 -2.68 12.35
N ASP A 55 7.86 -2.86 13.20
CA ASP A 55 7.26 -4.17 13.46
C ASP A 55 6.70 -4.74 12.16
N THR A 56 7.11 -5.95 11.81
CA THR A 56 6.71 -6.63 10.56
C THR A 56 5.19 -6.72 10.42
N ALA A 57 4.47 -6.97 11.52
CA ALA A 57 3.01 -7.03 11.51
C ALA A 57 2.36 -5.69 11.13
N VAL A 58 3.03 -4.59 11.39
CA VAL A 58 2.58 -3.23 11.04
C VAL A 58 3.10 -2.83 9.68
N THR A 59 4.39 -3.05 9.44
CA THR A 59 5.08 -2.58 8.23
C THR A 59 4.48 -3.16 6.96
N GLN A 60 4.21 -4.47 6.93
CA GLN A 60 3.80 -5.10 5.69
C GLN A 60 2.45 -4.59 5.18
N PRO A 61 1.37 -4.57 5.97
CA PRO A 61 0.12 -3.98 5.48
C PRO A 61 0.22 -2.47 5.24
N LEU A 62 1.02 -1.74 5.99
CA LEU A 62 1.21 -0.31 5.77
C LEU A 62 1.87 -0.01 4.42
N VAL A 63 2.94 -0.71 4.09
CA VAL A 63 3.66 -0.55 2.82
C VAL A 63 2.76 -0.94 1.64
N VAL A 64 2.03 -2.05 1.76
CA VAL A 64 1.10 -2.49 0.70
C VAL A 64 -0.01 -1.45 0.51
N ALA A 65 -0.60 -0.94 1.58
CA ALA A 65 -1.65 0.08 1.50
C ALA A 65 -1.13 1.35 0.82
N ALA A 66 0.07 1.81 1.17
CA ALA A 66 0.68 2.99 0.56
C ALA A 66 0.90 2.78 -0.95
N THR A 67 1.40 1.62 -1.33
CA THR A 67 1.63 1.27 -2.75
C THR A 67 0.33 1.26 -3.54
N LEU A 68 -0.72 0.65 -2.99
CA LEU A 68 -2.03 0.58 -3.65
C LEU A 68 -2.67 1.96 -3.76
N LEU A 69 -2.48 2.80 -2.76
CA LEU A 69 -2.99 4.17 -2.78
C LEU A 69 -2.32 4.99 -3.88
N ALA A 70 -0.98 4.85 -4.00
CA ALA A 70 -0.23 5.52 -5.06
C ALA A 70 -0.66 5.03 -6.45
N ASN A 71 -0.86 3.73 -6.62
CA ASN A 71 -1.34 3.18 -7.88
C ASN A 71 -2.73 3.70 -8.25
N ALA A 72 -3.65 3.75 -7.27
CA ALA A 72 -4.99 4.29 -7.50
C ALA A 72 -4.93 5.74 -7.99
N GLU A 73 -4.03 6.54 -7.46
CA GLU A 73 -3.85 7.92 -7.88
C GLU A 73 -3.31 8.03 -9.31
N LEU A 74 -2.35 7.18 -9.67
CA LEU A 74 -1.83 7.13 -11.05
C LEU A 74 -2.95 6.80 -12.04
N VAL A 75 -3.81 5.84 -11.69
CA VAL A 75 -4.95 5.46 -12.51
C VAL A 75 -5.95 6.62 -12.63
N ASN A 76 -6.27 7.26 -11.51
CA ASN A 76 -7.22 8.38 -11.46
C ASN A 76 -6.75 9.57 -12.31
N ARG A 77 -5.45 9.81 -12.37
CA ARG A 77 -4.87 10.89 -13.17
C ARG A 77 -4.71 10.52 -14.65
N GLY A 78 -5.07 9.28 -15.03
CA GLY A 78 -4.97 8.82 -16.40
C GLY A 78 -3.54 8.60 -16.89
N LEU A 79 -2.56 8.54 -15.98
CA LEU A 79 -1.15 8.46 -16.35
C LEU A 79 -0.75 7.11 -16.93
N LEU A 80 -1.56 6.07 -16.70
CA LEU A 80 -1.32 4.72 -17.20
C LEU A 80 -2.18 4.37 -18.41
N ALA A 81 -3.15 5.22 -18.76
CA ALA A 81 -4.10 4.95 -19.84
C ALA A 81 -3.40 4.83 -21.19
N GLY A 82 -3.73 3.76 -21.94
CA GLY A 82 -3.16 3.52 -23.26
C GLY A 82 -1.68 3.13 -23.26
N LYS A 83 -1.09 2.88 -22.08
CA LYS A 83 0.33 2.54 -21.98
C LYS A 83 0.50 1.09 -21.56
N GLN A 84 1.50 0.44 -22.14
CA GLN A 84 1.91 -0.89 -21.73
C GLN A 84 2.66 -0.78 -20.39
N THR A 85 2.23 -1.55 -19.38
CA THR A 85 2.84 -1.52 -18.06
C THR A 85 3.39 -2.89 -17.67
N VAL A 86 4.51 -2.88 -16.97
CA VAL A 86 5.08 -4.05 -16.31
C VAL A 86 5.12 -3.76 -14.81
N VAL A 87 4.70 -4.72 -14.01
CA VAL A 87 4.65 -4.57 -12.55
C VAL A 87 5.59 -5.58 -11.92
N ALA A 88 6.41 -5.12 -10.99
CA ALA A 88 7.30 -5.99 -10.21
C ALA A 88 7.25 -5.56 -8.75
N GLY A 89 7.45 -6.52 -7.85
CA GLY A 89 7.46 -6.26 -6.42
C GLY A 89 8.64 -6.94 -5.74
N HIS A 90 9.10 -6.35 -4.64
CA HIS A 90 10.16 -6.92 -3.82
C HIS A 90 9.57 -7.39 -2.50
N SER A 91 9.69 -8.70 -2.19
CA SER A 91 9.21 -9.31 -0.97
C SER A 91 7.70 -9.08 -0.79
N VAL A 92 7.24 -8.40 0.27
CA VAL A 92 5.81 -8.10 0.46
C VAL A 92 5.25 -7.24 -0.69
N GLY A 93 6.10 -6.49 -1.38
CA GLY A 93 5.70 -5.73 -2.56
C GLY A 93 5.16 -6.59 -3.68
N GLU A 94 5.50 -7.87 -3.72
CA GLU A 94 4.92 -8.81 -4.69
C GLU A 94 3.40 -8.92 -4.53
N ILE A 95 2.90 -8.83 -3.30
CA ILE A 95 1.46 -8.88 -3.02
C ILE A 95 0.78 -7.66 -3.64
N ALA A 96 1.35 -6.47 -3.45
CA ALA A 96 0.84 -5.26 -4.09
C ALA A 96 0.91 -5.36 -5.62
N ALA A 97 1.99 -5.92 -6.15
CA ALA A 97 2.16 -6.10 -7.60
C ALA A 97 1.05 -7.00 -8.18
N TYR A 98 0.66 -8.06 -7.49
CA TYR A 98 -0.45 -8.90 -7.93
C TYR A 98 -1.77 -8.13 -7.98
N ALA A 99 -2.03 -7.26 -7.01
CA ALA A 99 -3.23 -6.43 -7.02
C ALA A 99 -3.21 -5.41 -8.16
N ILE A 100 -2.06 -4.77 -8.39
CA ILE A 100 -1.88 -3.80 -9.48
C ILE A 100 -2.09 -4.48 -10.83
N ALA A 101 -1.61 -5.71 -10.97
CA ALA A 101 -1.78 -6.49 -12.20
C ALA A 101 -3.19 -7.06 -12.37
N GLY A 102 -4.06 -6.94 -11.36
CA GLY A 102 -5.44 -7.42 -11.42
C GLY A 102 -5.63 -8.89 -11.09
N VAL A 103 -4.60 -9.55 -10.54
CA VAL A 103 -4.68 -10.97 -10.16
C VAL A 103 -5.50 -11.17 -8.88
N ILE A 104 -5.36 -10.25 -7.94
CA ILE A 104 -6.16 -10.21 -6.71
C ILE A 104 -6.71 -8.81 -6.50
N SER A 105 -7.72 -8.67 -5.63
CA SER A 105 -8.23 -7.33 -5.28
C SER A 105 -7.27 -6.59 -4.34
N ALA A 106 -7.41 -5.27 -4.28
CA ALA A 106 -6.64 -4.46 -3.33
C ALA A 106 -6.95 -4.88 -1.88
N ASP A 107 -8.22 -5.15 -1.59
CA ASP A 107 -8.64 -5.60 -0.26
C ASP A 107 -7.95 -6.91 0.13
N ASP A 108 -7.91 -7.87 -0.79
CA ASP A 108 -7.25 -9.15 -0.56
C ASP A 108 -5.74 -8.97 -0.38
N ALA A 109 -5.13 -8.06 -1.10
CA ALA A 109 -3.71 -7.77 -0.97
C ALA A 109 -3.37 -7.25 0.44
N VAL A 110 -4.17 -6.31 0.94
CA VAL A 110 -4.00 -5.77 2.30
C VAL A 110 -4.18 -6.88 3.34
N LYS A 111 -5.19 -7.71 3.18
CA LYS A 111 -5.46 -8.84 4.08
C LYS A 111 -4.29 -9.83 4.10
N LEU A 112 -3.78 -10.20 2.92
CA LEU A 112 -2.64 -11.12 2.82
C LEU A 112 -1.39 -10.52 3.46
N ALA A 113 -1.14 -9.23 3.27
CA ALA A 113 -0.01 -8.55 3.88
C ALA A 113 -0.11 -8.56 5.41
N ALA A 114 -1.32 -8.36 5.95
CA ALA A 114 -1.56 -8.43 7.39
C ALA A 114 -1.29 -9.84 7.94
N VAL A 115 -1.78 -10.87 7.26
CA VAL A 115 -1.56 -12.27 7.66
C VAL A 115 -0.08 -12.62 7.60
N ARG A 116 0.61 -12.27 6.51
CA ARG A 116 2.03 -12.53 6.33
C ARG A 116 2.87 -11.81 7.39
N GLY A 117 2.54 -10.57 7.67
CA GLY A 117 3.28 -9.76 8.65
C GLY A 117 3.12 -10.24 10.08
N ALA A 118 2.00 -10.89 10.40
CA ALA A 118 1.71 -11.39 11.74
C ALA A 118 2.41 -12.71 12.05
N GLU A 119 2.98 -13.38 11.06
CA GLU A 119 3.71 -14.65 11.24
C GLU A 119 5.21 -14.41 11.61
#